data_497d7824a726ee0994114522934cbb21
#
_entry.id   497d7824a726ee0994114522934cbb21
#
_cell.length_a   1.000
_cell.length_b   1.000
_cell.length_c   1.000
_cell.angle_alpha   90.00
_cell.angle_beta   90.00
_cell.angle_gamma   90.00
#
_symmetry.space_group_name_H-M   'P 1'
#
loop_
_entity.id
_entity.type
_entity.pdbx_description
1 polymer ?
#
loop_
_entity_poly.entity_id
_entity_poly.type
_entity_poly.pdbx_seq_one_letter_code
_entity_poly.pdbx_strand_id
1 'polypeptide(L)'
;PPMPNGLLHENDVKRLEEFGSWKKKSFTHNLMSTAHVFSENEVDDSNERRTIVIPVNRCFDTIVDNDLVSEKTLHGIAFKKLYADGIYDENTLNKALQDDLTIRQGIKADTITLSKKRKGNLNRFQVGTVAEIQESNTCTFFFLALSTFDSNLTAHTTQEEYVIAIQRLIEYCNARSQGYPIVMPLIGAGLSKTKNDERSILEFIVKLLKMNKKIINSDVHIIVRNSGKETVSITEL
;
A
#
# COMPACT_ATOMS: atom_id res chain seq x y z
N PRO A 1 14.26 17.28 -17.23
CA PRO A 1 14.86 16.94 -15.96
C PRO A 1 14.06 15.79 -15.37
N PRO A 2 14.72 14.71 -14.88
CA PRO A 2 13.99 13.58 -14.32
C PRO A 2 13.24 14.06 -13.07
N MET A 3 11.93 13.74 -13.00
CA MET A 3 11.10 14.06 -11.85
C MET A 3 11.59 13.31 -10.62
N PRO A 4 11.71 13.95 -9.47
CA PRO A 4 12.14 13.26 -8.26
C PRO A 4 11.02 12.40 -7.69
N ASN A 5 11.35 11.13 -7.48
CA ASN A 5 10.80 10.24 -6.46
C ASN A 5 9.31 9.95 -6.48
N GLY A 6 8.87 8.95 -7.28
CA GLY A 6 7.66 8.18 -6.98
C GLY A 6 6.36 8.97 -6.77
N LEU A 7 6.29 10.19 -7.28
CA LEU A 7 5.14 11.07 -7.18
C LEU A 7 4.08 10.59 -8.18
N LEU A 8 2.88 10.36 -7.68
CA LEU A 8 1.71 10.11 -8.50
C LEU A 8 1.32 11.38 -9.26
N HIS A 9 0.92 11.25 -10.52
CA HIS A 9 0.36 12.37 -11.31
C HIS A 9 -1.02 12.78 -10.77
N GLU A 10 -1.49 14.03 -11.10
CA GLU A 10 -2.86 14.49 -10.78
C GLU A 10 -3.96 13.51 -11.21
N ASN A 11 -3.73 12.76 -12.29
CA ASN A 11 -4.60 11.67 -12.73
C ASN A 11 -4.62 10.47 -11.77
N ASP A 12 -3.60 10.26 -10.95
CA ASP A 12 -3.56 9.20 -9.95
C ASP A 12 -4.39 9.57 -8.70
N VAL A 13 -4.64 10.88 -8.48
CA VAL A 13 -5.50 11.40 -7.40
C VAL A 13 -6.98 11.10 -7.68
N LYS A 14 -7.46 11.38 -8.91
CA LYS A 14 -8.83 11.02 -9.33
C LYS A 14 -9.12 9.53 -9.20
N ARG A 15 -8.12 8.71 -9.16
CA ARG A 15 -8.21 7.23 -9.14
C ARG A 15 -8.32 6.62 -7.77
N LEU A 16 -7.82 7.26 -6.71
CA LEU A 16 -8.18 6.85 -5.35
C LEU A 16 -9.61 7.29 -5.00
N GLU A 17 -10.11 8.37 -5.60
CA GLU A 17 -11.52 8.73 -5.56
C GLU A 17 -12.38 7.69 -6.30
N GLU A 18 -11.84 7.09 -7.37
CA GLU A 18 -12.43 6.00 -8.15
C GLU A 18 -12.18 4.60 -7.57
N PHE A 19 -11.45 4.43 -6.46
CA PHE A 19 -11.28 3.14 -5.76
C PHE A 19 -12.62 2.56 -5.26
N GLY A 20 -13.72 3.26 -5.52
CA GLY A 20 -15.11 2.83 -5.35
C GLY A 20 -15.66 2.02 -6.53
N SER A 21 -15.13 2.17 -7.76
CA SER A 21 -15.80 1.66 -8.95
C SER A 21 -14.91 0.76 -9.85
N TRP A 22 -15.24 -0.54 -9.93
CA TRP A 22 -14.44 -1.57 -10.60
C TRP A 22 -15.21 -2.24 -11.76
N LYS A 23 -14.73 -2.20 -13.01
CA LYS A 23 -15.26 -3.03 -14.11
C LYS A 23 -14.40 -4.27 -14.34
N LYS A 24 -15.01 -5.42 -14.14
CA LYS A 24 -14.41 -6.73 -14.32
C LYS A 24 -14.22 -7.03 -15.81
N LYS A 25 -13.00 -6.84 -16.35
CA LYS A 25 -12.54 -7.59 -17.52
C LYS A 25 -11.57 -8.64 -17.04
N SER A 26 -12.10 -9.85 -16.89
CA SER A 26 -11.38 -11.05 -16.56
C SER A 26 -10.41 -11.38 -17.70
N PHE A 27 -9.12 -11.17 -17.50
CA PHE A 27 -8.08 -11.90 -18.22
C PHE A 27 -7.87 -13.22 -17.49
N THR A 28 -8.76 -14.17 -17.74
CA THR A 28 -8.54 -15.56 -17.37
C THR A 28 -7.48 -16.17 -18.28
N HIS A 29 -6.22 -16.01 -17.96
CA HIS A 29 -5.25 -17.03 -18.29
C HIS A 29 -5.11 -17.92 -17.06
N ASN A 30 -5.24 -19.21 -17.24
CA ASN A 30 -5.20 -20.36 -16.35
C ASN A 30 -4.19 -20.32 -15.19
N LEU A 31 -4.09 -19.24 -14.47
CA LEU A 31 -3.44 -19.09 -13.18
C LEU A 31 -4.55 -19.22 -12.14
N MET A 32 -4.75 -20.48 -11.74
CA MET A 32 -5.76 -20.82 -10.74
C MET A 32 -5.78 -19.80 -9.60
N SER A 33 -6.82 -18.98 -9.61
CA SER A 33 -7.60 -18.45 -8.49
C SER A 33 -6.99 -17.52 -7.42
N THR A 34 -5.81 -16.92 -7.51
CA THR A 34 -5.31 -16.11 -6.38
C THR A 34 -4.70 -14.76 -6.70
N ALA A 35 -4.39 -14.44 -7.93
CA ALA A 35 -3.86 -13.12 -8.27
C ALA A 35 -4.42 -12.61 -9.60
N HIS A 36 -5.05 -11.46 -9.57
CA HIS A 36 -5.54 -10.75 -10.74
C HIS A 36 -4.74 -9.47 -10.90
N VAL A 37 -4.27 -9.18 -12.12
CA VAL A 37 -3.58 -7.93 -12.44
C VAL A 37 -4.54 -7.06 -13.23
N PHE A 38 -4.81 -5.86 -12.73
CA PHE A 38 -5.71 -4.89 -13.34
C PHE A 38 -4.95 -3.65 -13.75
N SER A 39 -5.39 -3.05 -14.84
CA SER A 39 -5.04 -1.67 -15.10
C SER A 39 -5.98 -0.73 -14.35
N GLU A 40 -5.51 0.46 -14.08
CA GLU A 40 -6.24 1.53 -13.42
C GLU A 40 -7.56 1.95 -14.09
N ASN A 41 -7.79 1.57 -15.36
CA ASN A 41 -9.05 1.83 -16.09
C ASN A 41 -10.06 0.65 -16.02
N GLU A 42 -9.76 -0.41 -15.27
CA GLU A 42 -10.57 -1.63 -15.19
C GLU A 42 -11.22 -1.81 -13.80
N VAL A 43 -11.50 -0.70 -13.14
CA VAL A 43 -12.02 -0.66 -11.76
C VAL A 43 -13.56 -0.62 -11.77
N ASP A 44 -14.27 -1.44 -10.99
CA ASP A 44 -15.74 -1.60 -10.98
C ASP A 44 -16.38 -1.10 -9.67
N ASP A 45 -17.60 -0.53 -9.75
CA ASP A 45 -18.47 -0.09 -8.64
C ASP A 45 -19.12 -1.26 -7.89
N SER A 46 -18.35 -2.23 -7.43
CA SER A 46 -18.96 -3.25 -6.59
C SER A 46 -19.07 -2.75 -5.14
N ASN A 47 -20.28 -2.81 -4.57
CA ASN A 47 -20.53 -2.64 -3.14
C ASN A 47 -19.99 -3.81 -2.30
N GLU A 48 -19.14 -4.65 -2.90
CA GLU A 48 -18.54 -5.79 -2.22
C GLU A 48 -17.48 -5.31 -1.21
N ARG A 49 -17.49 -5.95 -0.06
CA ARG A 49 -16.49 -5.70 0.98
C ARG A 49 -15.10 -6.03 0.46
N ARG A 50 -14.14 -5.15 0.72
CA ARG A 50 -12.76 -5.26 0.24
C ARG A 50 -11.75 -4.69 1.23
N THR A 51 -10.52 -5.14 1.07
CA THR A 51 -9.37 -4.62 1.78
C THR A 51 -8.47 -3.87 0.81
N ILE A 52 -8.09 -2.64 1.13
CA ILE A 52 -7.20 -1.82 0.31
C ILE A 52 -5.86 -1.66 1.02
N VAL A 53 -4.79 -2.10 0.37
CA VAL A 53 -3.42 -1.98 0.90
C VAL A 53 -2.78 -0.68 0.43
N ILE A 54 -2.28 0.12 1.38
CA ILE A 54 -1.56 1.36 1.12
C ILE A 54 -0.18 1.32 1.80
N PRO A 55 0.93 1.40 1.03
CA PRO A 55 2.25 1.50 1.63
C PRO A 55 2.44 2.88 2.27
N VAL A 56 2.95 2.89 3.50
CA VAL A 56 3.22 4.09 4.31
C VAL A 56 4.63 4.05 4.88
N ASN A 57 5.09 5.15 5.49
CA ASN A 57 6.33 5.10 6.23
C ASN A 57 6.16 4.36 7.57
N ARG A 58 7.26 3.85 8.11
CA ARG A 58 7.29 3.01 9.32
C ARG A 58 6.90 3.72 10.62
N CYS A 59 6.72 5.03 10.59
CA CYS A 59 6.20 5.81 11.72
C CYS A 59 4.69 6.07 11.61
N PHE A 60 4.06 5.71 10.49
CA PHE A 60 2.64 5.96 10.22
C PHE A 60 2.28 7.44 10.38
N ASP A 61 3.09 8.32 9.77
CA ASP A 61 2.88 9.76 9.85
C ASP A 61 1.60 10.19 9.13
N THR A 62 0.80 11.00 9.79
CA THR A 62 -0.52 11.43 9.30
C THR A 62 -0.56 12.86 8.76
N ILE A 63 0.49 13.66 8.98
CA ILE A 63 0.56 15.05 8.52
C ILE A 63 0.87 15.08 7.02
N VAL A 64 -0.12 15.45 6.22
CA VAL A 64 -0.01 15.56 4.75
C VAL A 64 0.15 17.03 4.37
N ASP A 65 1.39 17.50 4.36
CA ASP A 65 1.75 18.92 4.17
C ASP A 65 2.83 19.14 3.10
N ASN A 66 3.13 18.12 2.30
CA ASN A 66 4.17 18.10 1.26
C ASN A 66 5.61 18.23 1.77
N ASP A 67 5.82 18.35 3.09
CA ASP A 67 7.12 18.29 3.73
C ASP A 67 7.35 16.92 4.39
N LEU A 68 6.42 16.46 5.22
CA LEU A 68 6.50 15.14 5.87
C LEU A 68 5.90 14.05 4.98
N VAL A 69 4.64 14.18 4.61
CA VAL A 69 3.98 13.28 3.66
C VAL A 69 3.49 14.10 2.48
N SER A 70 3.92 13.71 1.27
CA SER A 70 3.45 14.39 0.05
C SER A 70 2.04 13.95 -0.29
N GLU A 71 1.17 14.91 -0.59
CA GLU A 71 -0.20 14.68 -1.07
C GLU A 71 -0.26 13.94 -2.42
N LYS A 72 0.87 13.90 -3.16
CA LYS A 72 1.00 13.18 -4.44
C LYS A 72 1.38 11.70 -4.28
N THR A 73 1.65 11.23 -3.08
CA THR A 73 1.93 9.82 -2.80
C THR A 73 0.64 9.06 -2.50
N LEU A 74 0.61 7.74 -2.71
CA LEU A 74 -0.53 6.89 -2.29
C LEU A 74 -0.85 7.06 -0.80
N HIS A 75 0.18 7.19 0.04
CA HIS A 75 0.05 7.48 1.45
C HIS A 75 -0.75 8.78 1.70
N GLY A 76 -0.28 9.90 1.11
CA GLY A 76 -0.94 11.20 1.29
C GLY A 76 -2.34 11.25 0.70
N ILE A 77 -2.55 10.64 -0.47
CA ILE A 77 -3.85 10.59 -1.13
C ILE A 77 -4.86 9.82 -0.28
N ALA A 78 -4.49 8.64 0.23
CA ALA A 78 -5.38 7.84 1.08
C ALA A 78 -5.77 8.60 2.36
N PHE A 79 -4.81 9.29 2.99
CA PHE A 79 -5.11 10.06 4.19
C PHE A 79 -5.96 11.31 3.90
N LYS A 80 -5.66 12.05 2.82
CA LYS A 80 -6.50 13.17 2.38
C LYS A 80 -7.95 12.75 2.09
N LYS A 81 -8.15 11.56 1.50
CA LYS A 81 -9.48 11.00 1.31
C LYS A 81 -10.19 10.79 2.65
N LEU A 82 -9.55 10.12 3.61
CA LEU A 82 -10.13 9.90 4.95
C LEU A 82 -10.47 11.21 5.67
N TYR A 83 -9.69 12.27 5.43
CA TYR A 83 -9.99 13.61 5.98
C TYR A 83 -11.15 14.28 5.26
N ALA A 84 -11.23 14.16 3.93
CA ALA A 84 -12.31 14.74 3.13
C ALA A 84 -13.67 14.10 3.43
N ASP A 85 -13.68 12.80 3.71
CA ASP A 85 -14.89 12.05 4.09
C ASP A 85 -15.39 12.42 5.52
N GLY A 86 -14.61 13.25 6.26
CA GLY A 86 -14.98 13.75 7.60
C GLY A 86 -14.95 12.69 8.70
N ILE A 87 -14.44 11.49 8.41
CA ILE A 87 -14.33 10.37 9.37
C ILE A 87 -13.17 10.61 10.32
N TYR A 88 -12.07 11.17 9.78
CA TYR A 88 -10.83 11.45 10.51
C TYR A 88 -10.32 12.86 10.22
N ASP A 89 -9.53 13.39 11.13
CA ASP A 89 -8.53 14.43 10.93
C ASP A 89 -7.11 13.85 11.18
N GLU A 90 -6.08 14.66 11.03
CA GLU A 90 -4.69 14.24 11.23
C GLU A 90 -4.44 13.61 12.61
N ASN A 91 -5.04 14.18 13.67
CA ASN A 91 -4.83 13.74 15.05
C ASN A 91 -5.62 12.47 15.38
N THR A 92 -6.87 12.42 14.97
CA THR A 92 -7.75 11.27 15.22
C THR A 92 -7.31 10.05 14.40
N LEU A 93 -6.84 10.23 13.15
CA LEU A 93 -6.25 9.16 12.37
C LEU A 93 -4.94 8.68 12.99
N ASN A 94 -4.08 9.62 13.42
CA ASN A 94 -2.83 9.26 14.12
C ASN A 94 -3.11 8.40 15.36
N LYS A 95 -4.05 8.86 16.19
CA LYS A 95 -4.45 8.10 17.38
C LYS A 95 -4.97 6.72 17.01
N ALA A 96 -5.86 6.61 16.04
CA ALA A 96 -6.46 5.34 15.62
C ALA A 96 -5.37 4.34 15.12
N LEU A 97 -4.40 4.81 14.31
CA LEU A 97 -3.29 3.98 13.83
C LEU A 97 -2.38 3.52 14.97
N GLN A 98 -2.01 4.44 15.88
CA GLN A 98 -1.16 4.08 17.02
C GLN A 98 -1.88 3.14 17.99
N ASP A 99 -3.16 3.35 18.28
CA ASP A 99 -3.97 2.47 19.13
C ASP A 99 -4.14 1.07 18.49
N ASP A 100 -4.39 1.01 17.17
CA ASP A 100 -4.44 -0.25 16.46
C ASP A 100 -3.15 -1.06 16.61
N LEU A 101 -2.01 -0.42 16.40
CA LEU A 101 -0.72 -1.07 16.46
C LEU A 101 -0.31 -1.48 17.89
N THR A 102 -0.47 -0.56 18.85
CA THR A 102 0.07 -0.75 20.20
C THR A 102 -0.91 -1.41 21.15
N ILE A 103 -2.20 -1.09 21.07
CA ILE A 103 -3.23 -1.62 21.97
C ILE A 103 -3.85 -2.89 21.40
N ARG A 104 -4.39 -2.83 20.16
CA ARG A 104 -5.09 -3.98 19.56
C ARG A 104 -4.12 -5.10 19.18
N GLN A 105 -2.97 -4.74 18.58
CA GLN A 105 -2.01 -5.74 18.09
C GLN A 105 -0.86 -6.01 19.10
N GLY A 106 -0.65 -5.15 20.10
CA GLY A 106 0.43 -5.29 21.09
C GLY A 106 1.84 -5.10 20.50
N ILE A 107 1.97 -4.42 19.35
CA ILE A 107 3.24 -4.26 18.65
C ILE A 107 4.06 -3.16 19.32
N LYS A 108 5.32 -3.48 19.63
CA LYS A 108 6.28 -2.51 20.17
C LYS A 108 6.95 -1.72 19.05
N ALA A 109 7.11 -0.42 19.27
CA ALA A 109 7.86 0.46 18.39
C ALA A 109 9.24 0.79 18.98
N ASP A 110 10.21 1.06 18.12
CA ASP A 110 11.48 1.66 18.48
C ASP A 110 11.32 3.18 18.50
N THR A 111 11.63 3.85 19.60
CA THR A 111 11.62 5.31 19.64
C THR A 111 12.90 5.85 19.00
N ILE A 112 12.74 6.67 17.97
CA ILE A 112 13.83 7.36 17.29
C ILE A 112 13.93 8.83 17.76
N THR A 113 15.05 9.46 17.49
CA THR A 113 15.31 10.86 17.90
C THR A 113 14.99 11.83 16.76
N LEU A 114 14.73 13.11 17.10
CA LEU A 114 14.53 14.18 16.12
C LEU A 114 15.77 14.40 15.22
N SER A 115 16.97 14.02 15.69
CA SER A 115 18.18 14.05 14.86
C SER A 115 18.16 13.02 13.72
N LYS A 116 17.44 11.91 13.88
CA LYS A 116 17.25 10.89 12.84
C LYS A 116 16.07 11.19 11.93
N LYS A 117 15.07 11.90 12.43
CA LYS A 117 13.87 12.29 11.69
C LYS A 117 13.31 13.58 12.30
N ARG A 118 13.40 14.70 11.57
CA ARG A 118 13.16 16.05 12.12
C ARG A 118 11.68 16.39 12.42
N LYS A 119 10.70 15.58 11.96
CA LYS A 119 9.28 15.89 12.05
C LYS A 119 8.40 14.63 12.06
N GLY A 120 7.21 14.75 12.65
CA GLY A 120 6.20 13.68 12.71
C GLY A 120 6.42 12.70 13.85
N ASN A 121 5.83 11.50 13.75
CA ASN A 121 5.91 10.47 14.76
C ASN A 121 7.33 9.94 14.94
N LEU A 122 7.74 9.72 16.17
CA LEU A 122 9.07 9.18 16.53
C LEU A 122 9.02 7.68 16.90
N ASN A 123 7.85 7.10 17.01
CA ASN A 123 7.67 5.65 17.17
C ASN A 123 7.79 4.98 15.82
N ARG A 124 8.88 4.23 15.61
CA ARG A 124 9.16 3.51 14.38
C ARG A 124 8.87 2.02 14.56
N PHE A 125 7.94 1.51 13.79
CA PHE A 125 7.59 0.09 13.80
C PHE A 125 8.49 -0.73 12.88
N GLN A 126 8.47 -2.03 13.05
CA GLN A 126 9.20 -2.96 12.18
C GLN A 126 8.67 -2.89 10.74
N VAL A 127 9.55 -3.09 9.76
CA VAL A 127 9.16 -3.17 8.35
C VAL A 127 8.14 -4.30 8.15
N GLY A 128 7.11 -4.07 7.32
CA GLY A 128 6.04 -5.04 7.12
C GLY A 128 4.96 -5.08 8.21
N THR A 129 5.05 -4.23 9.23
CA THR A 129 3.93 -4.01 10.17
C THR A 129 2.74 -3.42 9.42
N VAL A 130 1.54 -3.92 9.71
CA VAL A 130 0.31 -3.44 9.08
C VAL A 130 -0.62 -2.84 10.13
N ALA A 131 -1.06 -1.61 9.94
CA ALA A 131 -2.15 -1.01 10.71
C ALA A 131 -3.46 -1.15 9.93
N GLU A 132 -4.55 -1.45 10.64
CA GLU A 132 -5.87 -1.71 10.08
C GLU A 132 -6.84 -0.60 10.48
N ILE A 133 -7.43 0.06 9.49
CA ILE A 133 -8.46 1.09 9.69
C ILE A 133 -9.68 0.71 8.87
N GLN A 134 -10.81 0.52 9.54
CA GLN A 134 -12.09 0.33 8.90
C GLN A 134 -12.67 1.70 8.54
N GLU A 135 -12.76 1.99 7.25
CA GLU A 135 -13.32 3.25 6.73
C GLU A 135 -14.85 3.16 6.67
N SER A 136 -15.38 2.02 6.21
CA SER A 136 -16.81 1.78 6.07
C SER A 136 -17.14 0.31 6.31
N ASN A 137 -18.41 -0.06 6.18
CA ASN A 137 -18.84 -1.47 6.26
C ASN A 137 -18.30 -2.32 5.09
N THR A 138 -17.90 -1.68 3.99
CA THR A 138 -17.43 -2.34 2.77
C THR A 138 -15.95 -2.11 2.49
N CYS A 139 -15.26 -1.24 3.22
CA CYS A 139 -13.87 -0.90 2.97
C CYS A 139 -13.02 -0.91 4.24
N THR A 140 -11.93 -1.66 4.20
CA THR A 140 -10.91 -1.68 5.25
C THR A 140 -9.56 -1.32 4.63
N PHE A 141 -8.85 -0.37 5.20
CA PHE A 141 -7.48 -0.06 4.81
C PHE A 141 -6.47 -0.86 5.63
N PHE A 142 -5.51 -1.45 4.92
CA PHE A 142 -4.28 -2.02 5.49
C PHE A 142 -3.11 -1.10 5.15
N PHE A 143 -2.64 -0.34 6.12
CA PHE A 143 -1.49 0.53 5.97
C PHE A 143 -0.21 -0.22 6.27
N LEU A 144 0.60 -0.47 5.23
CA LEU A 144 1.83 -1.26 5.29
C LEU A 144 3.05 -0.38 5.62
N ALA A 145 3.71 -0.60 6.74
CA ALA A 145 4.98 0.02 7.09
C ALA A 145 6.09 -0.43 6.14
N LEU A 146 6.48 0.44 5.19
CA LEU A 146 7.44 0.10 4.13
C LEU A 146 8.73 0.89 4.25
N SER A 147 8.67 2.24 4.24
CA SER A 147 9.84 3.11 4.16
C SER A 147 10.19 3.78 5.48
N THR A 148 11.47 4.10 5.65
CA THR A 148 11.95 4.98 6.72
C THR A 148 12.26 6.37 6.16
N PHE A 149 12.00 7.41 6.93
CA PHE A 149 12.49 8.76 6.63
C PHE A 149 13.82 9.01 7.34
N ASP A 150 14.77 9.61 6.63
CA ASP A 150 16.01 10.16 7.20
C ASP A 150 15.79 11.55 7.84
N SER A 151 16.87 12.19 8.27
CA SER A 151 16.84 13.55 8.85
C SER A 151 16.30 14.62 7.89
N ASN A 152 16.37 14.38 6.58
CA ASN A 152 15.86 15.28 5.53
C ASN A 152 14.44 14.91 5.09
N LEU A 153 13.80 13.93 5.73
CA LEU A 153 12.51 13.33 5.37
C LEU A 153 12.52 12.67 3.99
N THR A 154 13.69 12.20 3.53
CA THR A 154 13.78 11.38 2.33
C THR A 154 13.41 9.93 2.68
N ALA A 155 12.53 9.34 1.90
CA ALA A 155 12.11 7.95 2.09
C ALA A 155 13.16 6.97 1.59
N HIS A 156 13.47 5.97 2.39
CA HIS A 156 14.39 4.88 2.08
C HIS A 156 13.75 3.53 2.38
N THR A 157 14.02 2.56 1.52
CA THR A 157 13.69 1.14 1.71
C THR A 157 14.76 0.32 1.02
N THR A 158 15.38 -0.61 1.72
CA THR A 158 16.34 -1.55 1.11
C THR A 158 15.58 -2.66 0.39
N GLN A 159 16.28 -3.41 -0.47
CA GLN A 159 15.68 -4.56 -1.13
C GLN A 159 15.29 -5.65 -0.12
N GLU A 160 16.10 -5.87 0.90
CA GLU A 160 15.80 -6.83 1.98
C GLU A 160 14.54 -6.41 2.76
N GLU A 161 14.44 -5.14 3.17
CA GLU A 161 13.25 -4.60 3.83
C GLU A 161 12.00 -4.74 2.95
N TYR A 162 12.13 -4.51 1.64
CA TYR A 162 11.05 -4.70 0.69
C TYR A 162 10.54 -6.16 0.66
N VAL A 163 11.45 -7.12 0.55
CA VAL A 163 11.09 -8.56 0.56
C VAL A 163 10.37 -8.93 1.84
N ILE A 164 10.91 -8.51 2.98
CA ILE A 164 10.30 -8.75 4.31
C ILE A 164 8.91 -8.10 4.38
N ALA A 165 8.76 -6.87 3.87
CA ALA A 165 7.47 -6.16 3.90
C ALA A 165 6.39 -6.92 3.11
N ILE A 166 6.70 -7.36 1.89
CA ILE A 166 5.72 -8.09 1.06
C ILE A 166 5.38 -9.44 1.67
N GLN A 167 6.36 -10.17 2.21
CA GLN A 167 6.09 -11.45 2.87
C GLN A 167 5.15 -11.27 4.07
N ARG A 168 5.45 -10.32 4.97
CA ARG A 168 4.61 -10.03 6.15
C ARG A 168 3.22 -9.53 5.77
N LEU A 169 3.12 -8.73 4.70
CA LEU A 169 1.84 -8.29 4.17
C LEU A 169 0.97 -9.49 3.76
N ILE A 170 1.54 -10.45 3.03
CA ILE A 170 0.83 -11.66 2.59
C ILE A 170 0.35 -12.47 3.80
N GLU A 171 1.20 -12.66 4.81
CA GLU A 171 0.84 -13.33 6.05
C GLU A 171 -0.30 -12.60 6.78
N TYR A 172 -0.21 -11.26 6.87
CA TYR A 172 -1.24 -10.45 7.49
C TYR A 172 -2.57 -10.50 6.73
N CYS A 173 -2.53 -10.39 5.41
CA CYS A 173 -3.71 -10.51 4.55
C CYS A 173 -4.40 -11.86 4.73
N ASN A 174 -3.64 -12.95 4.76
CA ASN A 174 -4.18 -14.28 5.03
C ASN A 174 -4.91 -14.36 6.39
N ALA A 175 -4.33 -13.76 7.42
CA ALA A 175 -4.89 -13.80 8.77
C ALA A 175 -6.09 -12.86 8.97
N ARG A 176 -6.18 -11.74 8.21
CA ARG A 176 -7.07 -10.63 8.50
C ARG A 176 -8.08 -10.26 7.43
N SER A 177 -7.88 -10.68 6.17
CA SER A 177 -8.78 -10.34 5.05
C SER A 177 -10.18 -10.95 5.16
N GLN A 178 -10.35 -11.96 5.99
CA GLN A 178 -11.63 -12.68 6.20
C GLN A 178 -12.22 -13.27 4.88
N GLY A 179 -11.36 -13.56 3.89
CA GLY A 179 -11.79 -14.03 2.58
C GLY A 179 -12.24 -12.93 1.61
N TYR A 180 -12.27 -11.67 2.04
CA TYR A 180 -12.63 -10.56 1.16
C TYR A 180 -11.49 -10.20 0.20
N PRO A 181 -11.83 -9.71 -1.02
CA PRO A 181 -10.84 -9.30 -2.00
C PRO A 181 -9.83 -8.28 -1.42
N ILE A 182 -8.57 -8.48 -1.76
CA ILE A 182 -7.47 -7.61 -1.38
C ILE A 182 -7.04 -6.83 -2.62
N VAL A 183 -7.07 -5.52 -2.51
CA VAL A 183 -6.64 -4.59 -3.56
C VAL A 183 -5.35 -3.95 -3.13
N MET A 184 -4.31 -4.09 -3.93
CA MET A 184 -3.01 -3.51 -3.63
C MET A 184 -2.37 -2.86 -4.86
N PRO A 185 -1.69 -1.73 -4.73
CA PRO A 185 -0.88 -1.20 -5.83
C PRO A 185 0.29 -2.13 -6.12
N LEU A 186 0.94 -1.97 -7.28
CA LEU A 186 2.23 -2.58 -7.52
C LEU A 186 3.27 -1.94 -6.58
N ILE A 187 3.32 -2.46 -5.34
CA ILE A 187 4.16 -1.94 -4.27
C ILE A 187 5.62 -2.06 -4.71
N GLY A 188 6.39 -0.97 -4.59
CA GLY A 188 7.79 -0.92 -5.00
C GLY A 188 8.04 -0.25 -6.35
N ALA A 189 7.04 -0.11 -7.22
CA ALA A 189 7.18 0.60 -8.50
C ALA A 189 7.56 2.09 -8.34
N GLY A 190 7.26 2.69 -7.18
CA GLY A 190 7.67 4.06 -6.83
C GLY A 190 9.02 4.15 -6.10
N LEU A 191 9.63 3.02 -5.75
CA LEU A 191 10.94 2.96 -5.09
C LEU A 191 12.08 3.04 -6.13
N SER A 192 11.96 3.88 -7.14
CA SER A 192 12.81 3.96 -8.34
C SER A 192 14.32 4.23 -8.09
N LYS A 193 14.79 4.13 -6.85
CA LYS A 193 16.21 3.95 -6.52
C LYS A 193 16.65 2.48 -6.53
N THR A 194 15.71 1.53 -6.49
CA THR A 194 16.02 0.12 -6.79
C THR A 194 16.01 -0.04 -8.32
N LYS A 195 17.06 -0.62 -8.89
CA LYS A 195 17.20 -0.87 -10.33
C LYS A 195 16.17 -1.89 -10.88
N ASN A 196 15.15 -2.26 -10.13
CA ASN A 196 14.14 -3.21 -10.51
C ASN A 196 13.07 -2.49 -11.33
N ASP A 197 12.81 -2.98 -12.53
CA ASP A 197 11.69 -2.53 -13.35
C ASP A 197 10.35 -3.03 -12.77
N GLU A 198 9.26 -2.44 -13.20
CA GLU A 198 7.90 -2.79 -12.73
C GLU A 198 7.56 -4.25 -13.00
N ARG A 199 8.10 -4.83 -14.08
CA ARG A 199 7.92 -6.25 -14.44
C ARG A 199 8.58 -7.17 -13.41
N SER A 200 9.82 -6.95 -13.05
CA SER A 200 10.53 -7.75 -12.05
C SER A 200 9.85 -7.69 -10.67
N ILE A 201 9.31 -6.51 -10.32
CA ILE A 201 8.54 -6.33 -9.08
C ILE A 201 7.24 -7.14 -9.13
N LEU A 202 6.49 -7.08 -10.23
CA LEU A 202 5.26 -7.84 -10.40
C LEU A 202 5.55 -9.35 -10.37
N GLU A 203 6.56 -9.81 -11.10
CA GLU A 203 6.97 -11.23 -11.10
C GLU A 203 7.30 -11.72 -9.70
N PHE A 204 8.03 -10.92 -8.92
CA PHE A 204 8.34 -11.25 -7.53
C PHE A 204 7.08 -11.40 -6.68
N ILE A 205 6.17 -10.42 -6.73
CA ILE A 205 4.92 -10.47 -5.94
C ILE A 205 4.08 -11.69 -6.35
N VAL A 206 3.90 -11.91 -7.66
CA VAL A 206 3.12 -13.05 -8.18
C VAL A 206 3.74 -14.38 -7.78
N LYS A 207 5.06 -14.54 -7.86
CA LYS A 207 5.76 -15.76 -7.40
C LYS A 207 5.52 -16.00 -5.91
N LEU A 208 5.61 -14.95 -5.10
CA LEU A 208 5.40 -15.06 -3.66
C LEU A 208 3.95 -15.43 -3.33
N LEU A 209 2.96 -14.84 -4.02
CA LEU A 209 1.55 -15.23 -3.89
C LEU A 209 1.32 -16.69 -4.30
N LYS A 210 1.91 -17.15 -5.40
CA LYS A 210 1.84 -18.54 -5.85
C LYS A 210 2.40 -19.52 -4.81
N MET A 211 3.53 -19.19 -4.18
CA MET A 211 4.13 -20.00 -3.11
C MET A 211 3.22 -20.10 -1.89
N ASN A 212 2.47 -19.06 -1.58
CA ASN A 212 1.56 -18.97 -0.44
C ASN A 212 0.10 -19.35 -0.80
N LYS A 213 -0.17 -19.86 -2.00
CA LYS A 213 -1.51 -20.18 -2.50
C LYS A 213 -2.36 -21.05 -1.55
N LYS A 214 -1.74 -21.95 -0.80
CA LYS A 214 -2.45 -22.85 0.12
C LYS A 214 -2.98 -22.15 1.39
N ILE A 215 -2.42 -21.01 1.72
CA ILE A 215 -2.76 -20.26 2.93
C ILE A 215 -3.55 -18.98 2.63
N ILE A 216 -3.44 -18.42 1.42
CA ILE A 216 -4.21 -17.24 1.02
C ILE A 216 -5.62 -17.69 0.59
N ASN A 217 -6.62 -17.19 1.30
CA ASN A 217 -8.04 -17.52 1.07
C ASN A 217 -8.83 -16.35 0.45
N SER A 218 -8.15 -15.32 -0.03
CA SER A 218 -8.71 -14.12 -0.65
C SER A 218 -8.16 -13.93 -2.05
N ASP A 219 -8.97 -13.38 -2.94
CA ASP A 219 -8.49 -12.91 -4.24
C ASP A 219 -7.62 -11.67 -4.05
N VAL A 220 -6.49 -11.62 -4.75
CA VAL A 220 -5.54 -10.48 -4.68
C VAL A 220 -5.55 -9.76 -6.01
N HIS A 221 -5.90 -8.48 -5.97
CA HIS A 221 -5.98 -7.58 -7.11
C HIS A 221 -4.80 -6.63 -7.09
N ILE A 222 -3.85 -6.79 -8.02
CA ILE A 222 -2.68 -5.92 -8.13
C ILE A 222 -2.95 -4.85 -9.18
N ILE A 223 -2.90 -3.59 -8.77
CA ILE A 223 -3.14 -2.44 -9.64
C ILE A 223 -1.82 -1.95 -10.23
N VAL A 224 -1.72 -1.99 -11.55
CA VAL A 224 -0.57 -1.51 -12.32
C VAL A 224 -0.94 -0.20 -13.00
N ARG A 225 -0.02 0.77 -13.03
CA ARG A 225 -0.22 2.04 -13.73
C ARG A 225 -0.37 1.84 -15.24
N ASN A 226 -1.17 2.71 -15.90
CA ASN A 226 -1.33 2.67 -17.36
C ASN A 226 0.00 2.88 -18.11
N SER A 227 0.88 3.72 -17.58
CA SER A 227 2.22 3.93 -18.14
C SER A 227 3.13 2.69 -18.05
N GLY A 228 2.83 1.76 -17.15
CA GLY A 228 3.55 0.49 -16.98
C GLY A 228 3.00 -0.65 -17.82
N LYS A 229 1.84 -0.50 -18.47
CA LYS A 229 1.19 -1.57 -19.26
C LYS A 229 2.05 -2.12 -20.39
N GLU A 230 2.83 -1.26 -21.05
CA GLU A 230 3.70 -1.65 -22.15
C GLU A 230 4.93 -2.43 -21.67
N THR A 231 5.34 -2.22 -20.41
CA THR A 231 6.50 -2.87 -19.81
C THR A 231 6.14 -4.14 -19.04
N VAL A 232 4.86 -4.28 -18.66
CA VAL A 232 4.34 -5.41 -17.89
C VAL A 232 3.52 -6.31 -18.80
N SER A 233 4.17 -7.16 -19.60
CA SER A 233 3.49 -8.22 -20.36
C SER A 233 3.11 -9.35 -19.41
N ILE A 234 1.81 -9.60 -19.29
CA ILE A 234 1.24 -10.66 -18.42
C ILE A 234 1.30 -12.03 -19.10
N THR A 235 1.55 -12.05 -20.43
CA THR A 235 1.51 -13.28 -21.24
C THR A 235 2.69 -14.25 -20.97
N GLU A 236 3.68 -13.84 -20.19
CA GLU A 236 4.88 -14.63 -19.88
C GLU A 236 5.08 -14.89 -18.38
N LEU A 237 4.08 -14.55 -17.53
CA LEU A 237 4.07 -14.84 -16.08
C LEU A 237 3.42 -16.24 -15.81
#